data_a7584c86d33b36e50e81d6833631969c
#
_entry.id   a7584c86d33b36e50e81d6833631969c
#
_cell.length_a   1.000
_cell.length_b   1.000
_cell.length_c   1.000
_cell.angle_alpha   90.00
_cell.angle_beta   90.00
_cell.angle_gamma   90.00
#
_symmetry.space_group_name_H-M   'P 1'
#
loop_
_entity.id
_entity.type
_entity.pdbx_description
1 polymer ?
#
loop_
_entity_poly.entity_id
_entity_poly.type
_entity_poly.pdbx_seq_one_letter_code
_entity_poly.pdbx_strand_id
1 'polypeptide(L)'
;MSDRFSRLRRACRVPLSALALAALTACSTHPELQADVQALDAGKLGVLGVQAKEPGDTLPAWWEGYGDPQLNALMKQALSGNPTVQVAQARLRRVEAMEAASRGADKPQIQASAEIDRQHFSRHGMYPPPLAGASVTSGTLQLQGKWELDLFGRQRAEIESLVGQKRAAQADVQAARMVLSWNVARAYLELGRAQFQREVSERALAQREEMLGLIRQRVQAGLDTNVELKQGEGALPEARTQIEAWDDELTRMRHALAMLTGQAPDALGKLLVKDVVEPLPSPEHIPVDVLARRPDVMAALWRAQAAGHQVDAARALFYPNVDLVSYAGYNAIGLEQLIKPASWQWGLMPAIHLPLFDGEQRVANLQGKLAEQDVALANYNQTILQAVQEVADQISTTQSVARQRQDQRLAQKSVEAAYELAVARYKAGLGNYLTVLSVESAVLTQRHKAIDLLTQALDTQLNLIRALGGHLQTTVPNAPTASTDNTKAAPQAGDRS
;
A
#
# COMPACT_ATOMS: atom_id res chain seq x y z
N MET A 1 52.03 -67.86 -19.54
CA MET A 1 51.09 -66.81 -20.01
C MET A 1 50.16 -66.35 -18.90
N SER A 2 50.61 -66.38 -17.65
CA SER A 2 49.76 -66.05 -16.48
C SER A 2 50.19 -64.83 -15.66
N ASP A 3 51.25 -64.11 -16.07
CA ASP A 3 51.85 -63.04 -15.24
C ASP A 3 51.56 -61.60 -15.73
N ARG A 4 50.81 -61.40 -16.81
CA ARG A 4 50.44 -60.08 -17.32
C ARG A 4 49.06 -59.58 -16.87
N PHE A 5 48.22 -60.45 -16.30
CA PHE A 5 46.88 -60.07 -15.81
C PHE A 5 46.85 -59.57 -14.38
N SER A 6 47.90 -59.79 -13.58
CA SER A 6 47.95 -59.33 -12.20
C SER A 6 48.40 -57.89 -12.04
N ARG A 7 49.05 -57.28 -13.04
CA ARG A 7 49.52 -55.85 -12.99
C ARG A 7 48.47 -54.85 -13.45
N LEU A 8 47.44 -55.26 -14.20
CA LEU A 8 46.34 -54.34 -14.62
C LEU A 8 45.29 -54.11 -13.52
N ARG A 9 45.21 -54.96 -12.48
CA ARG A 9 44.26 -54.78 -11.37
C ARG A 9 44.72 -53.85 -10.28
N ARG A 10 45.97 -53.38 -10.31
CA ARG A 10 46.52 -52.40 -9.30
C ARG A 10 46.47 -50.93 -9.77
N ALA A 11 46.21 -50.67 -11.05
CA ALA A 11 46.23 -49.28 -11.57
C ALA A 11 44.88 -48.55 -11.52
N CYS A 12 43.77 -49.19 -11.12
CA CYS A 12 42.43 -48.53 -11.07
C CYS A 12 41.80 -48.50 -9.68
N ARG A 13 42.62 -48.35 -8.65
CA ARG A 13 42.14 -47.89 -7.35
C ARG A 13 42.54 -46.42 -7.16
N VAL A 14 42.07 -45.53 -8.02
CA VAL A 14 41.89 -44.14 -7.63
C VAL A 14 40.92 -44.20 -6.45
N PRO A 15 41.32 -43.82 -5.25
CA PRO A 15 40.44 -43.95 -4.09
C PRO A 15 39.20 -43.13 -4.35
N LEU A 16 38.03 -43.72 -4.15
CA LEU A 16 36.74 -43.02 -4.19
C LEU A 16 36.81 -41.69 -3.44
N SER A 17 37.66 -41.60 -2.43
CA SER A 17 37.96 -40.37 -1.70
C SER A 17 38.61 -39.24 -2.52
N ALA A 18 39.47 -39.57 -3.50
CA ALA A 18 40.08 -38.56 -4.38
C ALA A 18 39.09 -38.03 -5.42
N LEU A 19 38.17 -38.88 -5.94
CA LEU A 19 37.05 -38.45 -6.80
C LEU A 19 36.06 -37.60 -5.99
N ALA A 20 35.76 -37.95 -4.75
CA ALA A 20 34.92 -37.19 -3.85
C ALA A 20 35.55 -35.82 -3.48
N LEU A 21 36.89 -35.77 -3.24
CA LEU A 21 37.58 -34.50 -3.02
C LEU A 21 37.66 -33.63 -4.27
N ALA A 22 37.89 -34.21 -5.47
CA ALA A 22 37.88 -33.47 -6.73
C ALA A 22 36.47 -32.96 -7.08
N ALA A 23 35.42 -33.68 -6.75
CA ALA A 23 34.04 -33.21 -6.87
C ALA A 23 33.72 -32.04 -5.90
N LEU A 24 34.26 -32.05 -4.69
CA LEU A 24 34.09 -30.96 -3.70
C LEU A 24 34.84 -29.69 -4.10
N THR A 25 35.99 -29.79 -4.76
CA THR A 25 36.72 -28.61 -5.25
C THR A 25 36.14 -28.05 -6.56
N ALA A 26 35.45 -28.83 -7.36
CA ALA A 26 34.73 -28.37 -8.53
C ALA A 26 33.46 -27.57 -8.17
N CYS A 27 32.94 -27.72 -6.96
CA CYS A 27 31.75 -27.00 -6.47
C CYS A 27 32.02 -25.50 -6.15
N SER A 28 33.26 -24.99 -6.22
CA SER A 28 33.58 -23.63 -5.83
C SER A 28 33.65 -22.60 -6.97
N THR A 29 33.32 -22.98 -8.20
CA THR A 29 33.40 -22.07 -9.35
C THR A 29 32.06 -21.44 -9.70
N HIS A 30 31.35 -20.84 -8.73
CA HIS A 30 30.33 -19.88 -9.11
C HIS A 30 30.98 -18.52 -9.34
N PRO A 31 30.60 -17.76 -10.39
CA PRO A 31 31.10 -16.40 -10.58
C PRO A 31 30.69 -15.53 -9.37
N GLU A 32 31.62 -14.77 -8.81
CA GLU A 32 31.33 -13.77 -7.78
C GLU A 32 30.61 -12.56 -8.39
N LEU A 33 29.40 -12.78 -8.87
CA LEU A 33 28.54 -11.73 -9.37
C LEU A 33 27.78 -11.09 -8.19
N GLN A 34 27.74 -9.76 -8.19
CA GLN A 34 27.05 -8.96 -7.18
C GLN A 34 26.08 -7.99 -7.85
N ALA A 35 25.09 -7.53 -7.12
CA ALA A 35 24.21 -6.46 -7.56
C ALA A 35 24.99 -5.14 -7.71
N ASP A 36 24.68 -4.39 -8.76
CA ASP A 36 25.34 -3.11 -9.06
C ASP A 36 24.76 -1.96 -8.23
N VAL A 37 23.46 -2.03 -7.89
CA VAL A 37 22.74 -1.02 -7.13
C VAL A 37 22.82 -1.31 -5.63
N GLN A 38 23.10 -0.27 -4.85
CA GLN A 38 23.08 -0.35 -3.38
C GLN A 38 21.86 0.39 -2.83
N ALA A 39 21.35 -0.07 -1.67
CA ALA A 39 20.35 0.66 -0.93
C ALA A 39 20.92 2.03 -0.50
N LEU A 40 20.14 3.09 -0.72
CA LEU A 40 20.48 4.43 -0.23
C LEU A 40 20.65 4.40 1.30
N ASP A 41 21.73 4.99 1.76
CA ASP A 41 21.91 5.26 3.18
C ASP A 41 20.93 6.39 3.59
N ALA A 42 19.81 5.97 4.15
CA ALA A 42 18.78 6.88 4.62
C ALA A 42 19.33 7.89 5.66
N GLY A 43 20.40 7.55 6.39
CA GLY A 43 21.07 8.45 7.31
C GLY A 43 21.67 9.69 6.64
N LYS A 44 22.17 9.57 5.39
CA LYS A 44 22.68 10.71 4.60
C LYS A 44 21.57 11.68 4.16
N LEU A 45 20.33 11.23 4.12
CA LEU A 45 19.14 12.05 3.84
C LEU A 45 18.51 12.61 5.12
N GLY A 46 19.16 12.43 6.29
CA GLY A 46 18.60 12.80 7.58
C GLY A 46 17.54 11.83 8.08
N VAL A 47 17.33 10.69 7.41
CA VAL A 47 16.37 9.66 7.80
C VAL A 47 17.12 8.61 8.63
N LEU A 48 16.93 8.61 9.96
CA LEU A 48 17.53 7.59 10.84
C LEU A 48 16.96 6.22 10.48
N GLY A 49 17.86 5.33 10.04
CA GLY A 49 17.72 3.90 9.82
C GLY A 49 16.31 3.34 9.57
N VAL A 50 15.95 3.19 8.29
CA VAL A 50 14.76 2.40 7.92
C VAL A 50 15.07 0.94 8.28
N GLN A 51 14.67 0.51 9.47
CA GLN A 51 14.70 -0.90 9.84
C GLN A 51 13.42 -1.56 9.35
N ALA A 52 13.56 -2.74 8.75
CA ALA A 52 12.45 -3.57 8.37
C ALA A 52 11.66 -3.98 9.63
N LYS A 53 10.61 -3.25 9.95
CA LYS A 53 9.71 -3.56 11.05
C LYS A 53 8.51 -4.34 10.49
N GLU A 54 8.02 -5.33 11.24
CA GLU A 54 6.78 -6.02 10.88
C GLU A 54 5.66 -4.99 10.63
N PRO A 55 4.94 -5.07 9.50
CA PRO A 55 3.83 -4.18 9.24
C PRO A 55 2.80 -4.30 10.36
N GLY A 56 2.44 -3.20 11.00
CA GLY A 56 1.39 -3.19 12.02
C GLY A 56 0.04 -3.55 11.39
N ASP A 57 -0.82 -4.27 12.10
CA ASP A 57 -2.11 -4.73 11.59
C ASP A 57 -3.13 -3.60 11.40
N THR A 58 -2.94 -2.46 12.03
CA THR A 58 -3.91 -1.36 12.03
C THR A 58 -3.30 -0.05 11.59
N LEU A 59 -3.97 0.61 10.63
CA LEU A 59 -3.71 2.00 10.29
C LEU A 59 -4.15 2.88 11.48
N PRO A 60 -3.34 3.86 11.94
CA PRO A 60 -3.78 4.83 12.92
C PRO A 60 -5.06 5.55 12.43
N ALA A 61 -6.05 5.67 13.30
CA ALA A 61 -7.30 6.38 13.01
C ALA A 61 -7.09 7.91 13.10
N TRP A 62 -6.17 8.44 12.30
CA TRP A 62 -5.72 9.84 12.32
C TRP A 62 -6.87 10.85 12.13
N TRP A 63 -7.97 10.46 11.46
CA TRP A 63 -9.15 11.29 11.23
C TRP A 63 -9.99 11.55 12.49
N GLU A 64 -9.85 10.71 13.52
CA GLU A 64 -10.55 10.88 14.79
C GLU A 64 -10.08 12.16 15.52
N GLY A 65 -8.84 12.60 15.25
CA GLY A 65 -8.30 13.84 15.77
C GLY A 65 -9.08 15.10 15.37
N TYR A 66 -9.87 15.05 14.30
CA TYR A 66 -10.75 16.13 13.88
C TYR A 66 -12.06 16.21 14.70
N GLY A 67 -12.38 15.19 15.49
CA GLY A 67 -13.56 15.18 16.35
C GLY A 67 -14.90 15.16 15.62
N ASP A 68 -14.94 14.86 14.32
CA ASP A 68 -16.15 14.85 13.49
C ASP A 68 -16.77 13.43 13.42
N PRO A 69 -17.95 13.23 14.05
CA PRO A 69 -18.63 11.91 14.04
C PRO A 69 -19.09 11.49 12.64
N GLN A 70 -19.41 12.44 11.74
CA GLN A 70 -19.86 12.12 10.38
C GLN A 70 -18.68 11.59 9.56
N LEU A 71 -17.52 12.27 9.63
CA LEU A 71 -16.28 11.82 9.02
C LEU A 71 -15.90 10.42 9.52
N ASN A 72 -15.98 10.19 10.85
CA ASN A 72 -15.69 8.90 11.46
C ASN A 72 -16.60 7.78 10.92
N ALA A 73 -17.89 8.05 10.75
CA ALA A 73 -18.84 7.09 10.19
C ALA A 73 -18.53 6.76 8.72
N LEU A 74 -18.25 7.76 7.90
CA LEU A 74 -17.85 7.60 6.49
C LEU A 74 -16.55 6.79 6.35
N MET A 75 -15.55 7.08 7.19
CA MET A 75 -14.29 6.33 7.23
C MET A 75 -14.49 4.86 7.57
N LYS A 76 -15.25 4.57 8.61
CA LYS A 76 -15.57 3.20 9.01
C LYS A 76 -16.23 2.43 7.87
N GLN A 77 -17.19 3.06 7.20
CA GLN A 77 -17.91 2.45 6.08
C GLN A 77 -16.99 2.22 4.88
N ALA A 78 -16.20 3.21 4.49
CA ALA A 78 -15.25 3.09 3.38
C ALA A 78 -14.23 1.97 3.64
N LEU A 79 -13.59 1.95 4.79
CA LEU A 79 -12.55 0.97 5.12
C LEU A 79 -13.09 -0.47 5.24
N SER A 80 -14.38 -0.65 5.55
CA SER A 80 -15.00 -1.99 5.66
C SER A 80 -15.44 -2.58 4.32
N GLY A 81 -15.81 -1.76 3.33
CA GLY A 81 -16.50 -2.26 2.14
C GLY A 81 -15.88 -1.88 0.78
N ASN A 82 -14.86 -1.01 0.74
CA ASN A 82 -14.36 -0.50 -0.53
C ASN A 82 -13.61 -1.57 -1.36
N PRO A 83 -13.96 -1.73 -2.66
CA PRO A 83 -13.33 -2.72 -3.53
C PRO A 83 -11.81 -2.58 -3.67
N THR A 84 -11.25 -1.37 -3.59
CA THR A 84 -9.80 -1.15 -3.69
C THR A 84 -9.03 -1.84 -2.57
N VAL A 85 -9.54 -1.78 -1.34
CA VAL A 85 -8.97 -2.49 -0.19
C VAL A 85 -9.16 -4.01 -0.35
N GLN A 86 -10.32 -4.45 -0.85
CA GLN A 86 -10.57 -5.87 -1.10
C GLN A 86 -9.61 -6.45 -2.14
N VAL A 87 -9.27 -5.69 -3.20
CA VAL A 87 -8.24 -6.09 -4.20
C VAL A 87 -6.87 -6.26 -3.52
N ALA A 88 -6.45 -5.32 -2.67
CA ALA A 88 -5.18 -5.44 -1.95
C ALA A 88 -5.17 -6.67 -1.03
N GLN A 89 -6.25 -6.92 -0.30
CA GLN A 89 -6.41 -8.11 0.56
C GLN A 89 -6.41 -9.42 -0.26
N ALA A 90 -7.03 -9.42 -1.44
CA ALA A 90 -7.02 -10.59 -2.32
C ALA A 90 -5.62 -10.90 -2.85
N ARG A 91 -4.81 -9.85 -3.15
CA ARG A 91 -3.40 -10.01 -3.53
C ARG A 91 -2.57 -10.58 -2.37
N LEU A 92 -2.81 -10.12 -1.15
CA LEU A 92 -2.18 -10.68 0.05
C LEU A 92 -2.50 -12.17 0.19
N ARG A 93 -3.78 -12.56 0.16
CA ARG A 93 -4.18 -13.99 0.23
C ARG A 93 -3.54 -14.83 -0.86
N ARG A 94 -3.36 -14.28 -2.07
CA ARG A 94 -2.64 -14.99 -3.14
C ARG A 94 -1.20 -15.29 -2.77
N VAL A 95 -0.47 -14.32 -2.22
CA VAL A 95 0.93 -14.52 -1.81
C VAL A 95 1.03 -15.48 -0.62
N GLU A 96 0.09 -15.42 0.34
CA GLU A 96 -0.01 -16.37 1.45
C GLU A 96 -0.21 -17.80 0.94
N ALA A 97 -1.06 -17.99 -0.06
CA ALA A 97 -1.26 -19.29 -0.68
C ALA A 97 0.01 -19.79 -1.43
N MET A 98 0.76 -18.89 -2.08
CA MET A 98 2.03 -19.23 -2.72
C MET A 98 3.11 -19.62 -1.68
N GLU A 99 3.19 -18.88 -0.56
CA GLU A 99 4.09 -19.24 0.56
C GLU A 99 3.72 -20.62 1.13
N ALA A 100 2.44 -20.88 1.37
CA ALA A 100 1.96 -22.17 1.88
C ALA A 100 2.27 -23.33 0.90
N ALA A 101 2.12 -23.10 -0.40
CA ALA A 101 2.46 -24.08 -1.44
C ALA A 101 3.97 -24.39 -1.46
N SER A 102 4.83 -23.35 -1.37
CA SER A 102 6.28 -23.51 -1.32
C SER A 102 6.73 -24.26 -0.05
N ARG A 103 6.16 -23.91 1.12
CA ARG A 103 6.39 -24.66 2.37
C ARG A 103 5.86 -26.10 2.30
N GLY A 104 4.81 -26.34 1.52
CA GLY A 104 4.31 -27.69 1.24
C GLY A 104 5.28 -28.48 0.38
N ALA A 105 5.89 -27.85 -0.63
CA ALA A 105 6.85 -28.48 -1.53
C ALA A 105 8.15 -28.91 -0.83
N ASP A 106 8.54 -28.25 0.28
CA ASP A 106 9.69 -28.62 1.14
C ASP A 106 9.46 -29.93 1.92
N LYS A 107 8.25 -30.44 1.94
CA LYS A 107 7.89 -31.67 2.66
C LYS A 107 7.90 -32.87 1.72
N PRO A 108 8.05 -34.11 2.26
CA PRO A 108 7.87 -35.31 1.48
C PRO A 108 6.52 -35.33 0.77
N GLN A 109 6.54 -35.55 -0.56
CA GLN A 109 5.37 -35.68 -1.40
C GLN A 109 5.05 -37.16 -1.58
N ILE A 110 3.81 -37.56 -1.31
CA ILE A 110 3.37 -38.94 -1.48
C ILE A 110 2.21 -38.93 -2.47
N GLN A 111 2.32 -39.80 -3.50
CA GLN A 111 1.27 -40.03 -4.51
C GLN A 111 0.96 -41.49 -4.69
N ALA A 112 -0.27 -41.84 -4.96
CA ALA A 112 -0.69 -43.16 -5.38
C ALA A 112 -0.81 -43.16 -6.90
N SER A 113 -0.27 -44.20 -7.54
CA SER A 113 -0.45 -44.45 -8.99
C SER A 113 -0.98 -45.83 -9.25
N ALA A 114 -1.90 -45.92 -10.19
CA ALA A 114 -2.36 -47.19 -10.78
C ALA A 114 -2.23 -47.05 -12.29
N GLU A 115 -1.49 -47.94 -12.88
CA GLU A 115 -1.21 -47.94 -14.33
C GLU A 115 -1.44 -49.34 -14.90
N ILE A 116 -2.08 -49.42 -16.06
CA ILE A 116 -2.25 -50.62 -16.86
C ILE A 116 -1.72 -50.31 -18.23
N ASP A 117 -0.70 -51.05 -18.64
CA ASP A 117 -0.07 -50.91 -19.94
C ASP A 117 -0.21 -52.22 -20.73
N ARG A 118 -0.51 -52.09 -22.01
CA ARG A 118 -0.51 -53.23 -22.94
C ARG A 118 0.47 -52.98 -24.08
N GLN A 119 1.59 -53.73 -24.07
CA GLN A 119 2.69 -53.53 -24.98
C GLN A 119 2.98 -54.80 -25.79
N HIS A 120 3.27 -54.63 -27.08
CA HIS A 120 3.84 -55.67 -27.92
C HIS A 120 5.35 -55.50 -28.02
N PHE A 121 6.11 -56.48 -27.58
CA PHE A 121 7.56 -56.45 -27.64
C PHE A 121 8.05 -56.97 -29.01
N SER A 122 8.96 -56.22 -29.66
CA SER A 122 9.59 -56.65 -30.91
C SER A 122 10.39 -57.93 -30.72
N ARG A 123 10.33 -58.86 -31.69
CA ARG A 123 11.15 -60.09 -31.68
C ARG A 123 12.66 -59.78 -31.73
N HIS A 124 13.05 -58.68 -32.32
CA HIS A 124 14.44 -58.24 -32.50
C HIS A 124 14.83 -57.10 -31.58
N GLY A 125 14.04 -56.84 -30.54
CA GLY A 125 14.29 -55.84 -29.52
C GLY A 125 15.25 -56.32 -28.43
N MET A 126 15.47 -55.49 -27.42
CA MET A 126 16.40 -55.78 -26.30
C MET A 126 15.87 -56.80 -25.27
N TYR A 127 14.61 -57.15 -25.33
CA TYR A 127 14.00 -58.09 -24.38
C TYR A 127 14.12 -59.54 -24.91
N PRO A 128 14.69 -60.49 -24.10
CA PRO A 128 14.81 -61.87 -24.49
C PRO A 128 13.45 -62.59 -24.34
N PRO A 129 13.37 -63.85 -24.90
CA PRO A 129 12.25 -64.73 -24.58
C PRO A 129 12.06 -64.90 -23.07
N PRO A 130 10.83 -64.95 -22.57
CA PRO A 130 9.55 -65.13 -23.26
C PRO A 130 8.87 -63.82 -23.72
N LEU A 131 9.47 -62.65 -23.52
CA LEU A 131 8.88 -61.34 -23.88
C LEU A 131 9.03 -61.01 -25.36
N ALA A 132 10.12 -61.45 -26.00
CA ALA A 132 10.39 -61.18 -27.41
C ALA A 132 9.24 -61.69 -28.31
N GLY A 133 8.57 -60.79 -29.04
CA GLY A 133 7.43 -61.09 -29.91
C GLY A 133 6.11 -61.32 -29.20
N ALA A 134 6.04 -61.18 -27.91
CA ALA A 134 4.82 -61.31 -27.11
C ALA A 134 4.06 -59.98 -26.96
N SER A 135 2.74 -60.05 -26.87
CA SER A 135 1.89 -58.94 -26.40
C SER A 135 1.51 -59.23 -24.95
N VAL A 136 1.96 -58.40 -24.05
CA VAL A 136 1.68 -58.57 -22.62
C VAL A 136 0.90 -57.37 -22.07
N THR A 137 0.11 -57.64 -21.05
CA THR A 137 -0.50 -56.57 -20.25
C THR A 137 0.21 -56.53 -18.90
N SER A 138 0.75 -55.38 -18.53
CA SER A 138 1.34 -55.15 -17.20
C SER A 138 0.45 -54.24 -16.37
N GLY A 139 0.52 -54.41 -15.07
CA GLY A 139 -0.15 -53.54 -14.11
C GLY A 139 0.82 -53.07 -13.04
N THR A 140 0.70 -51.82 -12.66
CA THR A 140 1.42 -51.22 -11.53
C THR A 140 0.43 -50.55 -10.58
N LEU A 141 0.49 -50.89 -9.31
CA LEU A 141 -0.26 -50.22 -8.24
C LEU A 141 0.73 -49.90 -7.14
N GLN A 142 1.05 -48.62 -6.96
CA GLN A 142 2.10 -48.24 -6.02
C GLN A 142 1.88 -46.88 -5.38
N LEU A 143 2.42 -46.72 -4.18
CA LEU A 143 2.67 -45.44 -3.53
C LEU A 143 4.08 -45.00 -3.89
N GLN A 144 4.23 -43.75 -4.30
CA GLN A 144 5.53 -43.12 -4.58
C GLN A 144 5.75 -41.96 -3.63
N GLY A 145 6.91 -41.87 -3.02
CA GLY A 145 7.38 -40.78 -2.21
C GLY A 145 8.52 -40.05 -2.93
N LYS A 146 8.46 -38.73 -2.99
CA LYS A 146 9.55 -37.88 -3.45
C LYS A 146 9.82 -36.81 -2.41
N TRP A 147 11.08 -36.62 -2.07
CA TRP A 147 11.52 -35.55 -1.15
C TRP A 147 12.86 -35.01 -1.62
N GLU A 148 12.93 -33.70 -1.82
CA GLU A 148 14.17 -32.98 -2.07
C GLU A 148 14.74 -32.50 -0.75
N LEU A 149 15.99 -32.86 -0.45
CA LEU A 149 16.68 -32.46 0.76
C LEU A 149 17.40 -31.14 0.52
N ASP A 150 16.92 -30.05 1.13
CA ASP A 150 17.48 -28.71 0.95
C ASP A 150 18.79 -28.51 1.75
N LEU A 151 19.87 -29.14 1.29
CA LEU A 151 21.19 -29.07 1.93
C LEU A 151 21.89 -27.72 1.69
N PHE A 152 21.60 -27.07 0.59
CA PHE A 152 22.27 -25.83 0.16
C PHE A 152 21.36 -24.58 0.24
N GLY A 153 20.17 -24.71 0.79
CA GLY A 153 19.29 -23.60 1.14
C GLY A 153 18.52 -23.01 -0.03
N ARG A 154 18.44 -23.69 -1.19
CA ARG A 154 17.66 -23.25 -2.37
C ARG A 154 16.20 -23.03 -2.01
N GLN A 155 15.57 -24.05 -1.45
CA GLN A 155 14.14 -24.02 -1.14
C GLN A 155 13.83 -23.09 0.04
N ARG A 156 14.74 -23.05 1.02
CA ARG A 156 14.66 -22.05 2.13
C ARG A 156 14.72 -20.63 1.60
N ALA A 157 15.63 -20.31 0.68
CA ALA A 157 15.72 -18.98 0.07
C ALA A 157 14.47 -18.63 -0.75
N GLU A 158 13.88 -19.58 -1.49
CA GLU A 158 12.61 -19.40 -2.19
C GLU A 158 11.46 -19.08 -1.22
N ILE A 159 11.37 -19.79 -0.07
CA ILE A 159 10.39 -19.54 0.97
C ILE A 159 10.60 -18.15 1.59
N GLU A 160 11.84 -17.77 1.95
CA GLU A 160 12.14 -16.44 2.51
C GLU A 160 11.81 -15.31 1.52
N SER A 161 12.02 -15.51 0.21
CA SER A 161 11.55 -14.59 -0.81
C SER A 161 10.03 -14.40 -0.75
N LEU A 162 9.27 -15.49 -0.65
CA LEU A 162 7.80 -15.42 -0.53
C LEU A 162 7.34 -14.79 0.79
N VAL A 163 8.05 -15.03 1.90
CA VAL A 163 7.82 -14.33 3.17
C VAL A 163 8.02 -12.82 3.01
N GLY A 164 9.09 -12.39 2.35
CA GLY A 164 9.32 -10.98 2.02
C GLY A 164 8.22 -10.40 1.14
N GLN A 165 7.77 -11.13 0.10
CA GLN A 165 6.66 -10.71 -0.76
C GLN A 165 5.33 -10.63 0.03
N LYS A 166 5.07 -11.51 0.97
CA LYS A 166 3.89 -11.46 1.85
C LYS A 166 3.92 -10.20 2.71
N ARG A 167 5.06 -9.88 3.34
CA ARG A 167 5.23 -8.65 4.13
C ARG A 167 5.04 -7.40 3.27
N ALA A 168 5.56 -7.41 2.04
CA ALA A 168 5.30 -6.33 1.08
C ALA A 168 3.80 -6.19 0.78
N ALA A 169 3.08 -7.29 0.53
CA ALA A 169 1.65 -7.28 0.27
C ALA A 169 0.83 -6.82 1.50
N GLN A 170 1.25 -7.14 2.73
CA GLN A 170 0.66 -6.61 3.96
C GLN A 170 0.82 -5.08 4.04
N ALA A 171 2.01 -4.58 3.74
CA ALA A 171 2.26 -3.14 3.66
C ALA A 171 1.43 -2.47 2.54
N ASP A 172 1.26 -3.12 1.38
CA ASP A 172 0.37 -2.64 0.31
C ASP A 172 -1.10 -2.52 0.76
N VAL A 173 -1.59 -3.43 1.61
CA VAL A 173 -2.94 -3.31 2.18
C VAL A 173 -3.04 -2.06 3.06
N GLN A 174 -2.02 -1.76 3.86
CA GLN A 174 -2.00 -0.54 4.67
C GLN A 174 -1.90 0.72 3.79
N ALA A 175 -1.09 0.68 2.74
CA ALA A 175 -1.01 1.77 1.76
C ALA A 175 -2.38 2.03 1.09
N ALA A 176 -3.10 0.98 0.68
CA ALA A 176 -4.43 1.10 0.09
C ALA A 176 -5.45 1.71 1.07
N ARG A 177 -5.42 1.29 2.35
CA ARG A 177 -6.24 1.87 3.41
C ARG A 177 -5.92 3.34 3.66
N MET A 178 -4.63 3.71 3.66
CA MET A 178 -4.19 5.09 3.81
C MET A 178 -4.70 5.97 2.67
N VAL A 179 -4.51 5.54 1.42
CA VAL A 179 -4.97 6.28 0.25
C VAL A 179 -6.49 6.41 0.25
N LEU A 180 -7.22 5.36 0.62
CA LEU A 180 -8.69 5.42 0.71
C LEU A 180 -9.13 6.40 1.79
N SER A 181 -8.58 6.34 3.00
CA SER A 181 -8.94 7.26 4.09
C SER A 181 -8.61 8.70 3.74
N TRP A 182 -7.48 8.95 3.09
CA TRP A 182 -7.13 10.27 2.58
C TRP A 182 -8.13 10.78 1.52
N ASN A 183 -8.52 9.94 0.55
CA ASN A 183 -9.52 10.30 -0.45
C ASN A 183 -10.88 10.63 0.16
N VAL A 184 -11.33 9.86 1.16
CA VAL A 184 -12.61 10.12 1.86
C VAL A 184 -12.55 11.46 2.60
N ALA A 185 -11.47 11.72 3.36
CA ALA A 185 -11.31 12.98 4.07
C ALA A 185 -11.27 14.17 3.11
N ARG A 186 -10.52 14.05 2.01
CA ARG A 186 -10.43 15.11 1.01
C ARG A 186 -11.77 15.40 0.34
N ALA A 187 -12.51 14.36 -0.06
CA ALA A 187 -13.85 14.54 -0.65
C ALA A 187 -14.83 15.16 0.36
N TYR A 188 -14.71 14.82 1.65
CA TYR A 188 -15.49 15.43 2.72
C TYR A 188 -15.16 16.90 2.94
N LEU A 189 -13.88 17.29 2.88
CA LEU A 189 -13.45 18.69 2.93
C LEU A 189 -13.94 19.49 1.73
N GLU A 190 -13.88 18.93 0.52
CA GLU A 190 -14.39 19.59 -0.69
C GLU A 190 -15.91 19.76 -0.64
N LEU A 191 -16.64 18.81 -0.06
CA LEU A 191 -18.07 18.95 0.22
C LEU A 191 -18.31 20.16 1.14
N GLY A 192 -17.55 20.29 2.23
CA GLY A 192 -17.63 21.43 3.16
C GLY A 192 -17.29 22.74 2.46
N ARG A 193 -16.25 22.79 1.62
CA ARG A 193 -15.89 23.95 0.82
C ARG A 193 -17.05 24.40 -0.05
N ALA A 194 -17.62 23.51 -0.84
CA ALA A 194 -18.74 23.84 -1.73
C ALA A 194 -19.95 24.34 -0.95
N GLN A 195 -20.25 23.74 0.22
CA GLN A 195 -21.33 24.19 1.10
C GLN A 195 -21.10 25.62 1.62
N PHE A 196 -19.93 25.94 2.14
CA PHE A 196 -19.63 27.28 2.65
C PHE A 196 -19.56 28.33 1.53
N GLN A 197 -19.07 27.96 0.36
CA GLN A 197 -19.10 28.83 -0.84
C GLN A 197 -20.54 29.13 -1.26
N ARG A 198 -21.43 28.14 -1.22
CA ARG A 198 -22.86 28.29 -1.48
C ARG A 198 -23.52 29.26 -0.47
N GLU A 199 -23.21 29.09 0.82
CA GLU A 199 -23.74 29.98 1.87
C GLU A 199 -23.31 31.43 1.69
N VAL A 200 -22.07 31.67 1.25
CA VAL A 200 -21.61 33.04 0.91
C VAL A 200 -22.43 33.59 -0.24
N SER A 201 -22.69 32.81 -1.27
CA SER A 201 -23.49 33.21 -2.44
C SER A 201 -24.96 33.47 -2.10
N GLU A 202 -25.57 32.69 -1.20
CA GLU A 202 -26.92 32.91 -0.69
C GLU A 202 -27.06 34.19 0.10
N ARG A 203 -26.08 34.49 1.00
CA ARG A 203 -26.04 35.75 1.76
C ARG A 203 -25.89 36.94 0.81
N ALA A 204 -25.08 36.80 -0.26
CA ALA A 204 -24.93 37.82 -1.28
C ALA A 204 -26.25 38.06 -2.05
N LEU A 205 -26.98 36.98 -2.40
CA LEU A 205 -28.30 37.13 -3.05
C LEU A 205 -29.28 37.89 -2.16
N ALA A 206 -29.38 37.52 -0.88
CA ALA A 206 -30.27 38.22 0.06
C ALA A 206 -29.89 39.70 0.22
N GLN A 207 -28.60 40.03 0.30
CA GLN A 207 -28.11 41.42 0.36
C GLN A 207 -28.45 42.23 -0.92
N ARG A 208 -28.32 41.59 -2.11
CA ARG A 208 -28.68 42.19 -3.41
C ARG A 208 -30.18 42.41 -3.53
N GLU A 209 -31.03 41.52 -3.00
CA GLU A 209 -32.50 41.67 -2.98
C GLU A 209 -32.91 42.91 -2.11
N GLU A 210 -32.30 43.04 -0.92
CA GLU A 210 -32.53 44.21 -0.08
C GLU A 210 -32.07 45.50 -0.76
N MET A 211 -30.89 45.48 -1.40
CA MET A 211 -30.35 46.65 -2.10
C MET A 211 -31.23 47.03 -3.32
N LEU A 212 -31.74 46.06 -4.08
CA LEU A 212 -32.65 46.32 -5.20
C LEU A 212 -33.94 47.02 -4.71
N GLY A 213 -34.46 46.63 -3.53
CA GLY A 213 -35.58 47.30 -2.90
C GLY A 213 -35.32 48.78 -2.64
N LEU A 214 -34.12 49.10 -2.12
CA LEU A 214 -33.69 50.51 -1.90
C LEU A 214 -33.52 51.26 -3.22
N ILE A 215 -32.92 50.67 -4.25
CA ILE A 215 -32.73 51.28 -5.56
C ILE A 215 -34.12 51.63 -6.18
N ARG A 216 -35.09 50.75 -6.12
CA ARG A 216 -36.45 50.99 -6.64
C ARG A 216 -37.09 52.22 -5.93
N GLN A 217 -36.99 52.33 -4.63
CA GLN A 217 -37.51 53.49 -3.89
C GLN A 217 -36.82 54.79 -4.32
N ARG A 218 -35.50 54.77 -4.50
CA ARG A 218 -34.72 55.94 -4.90
C ARG A 218 -35.01 56.38 -6.35
N VAL A 219 -35.18 55.42 -7.26
CA VAL A 219 -35.61 55.69 -8.68
C VAL A 219 -36.99 56.34 -8.68
N GLN A 220 -37.94 55.84 -7.88
CA GLN A 220 -39.27 56.42 -7.75
C GLN A 220 -39.23 57.86 -7.18
N ALA A 221 -38.28 58.14 -6.28
CA ALA A 221 -38.05 59.44 -5.73
C ALA A 221 -37.22 60.40 -6.65
N GLY A 222 -36.80 59.93 -7.83
CA GLY A 222 -35.99 60.69 -8.79
C GLY A 222 -34.53 60.90 -8.34
N LEU A 223 -34.04 60.12 -7.36
CA LEU A 223 -32.70 60.21 -6.82
C LEU A 223 -31.68 59.31 -7.53
N ASP A 224 -32.16 58.25 -8.20
CA ASP A 224 -31.37 57.34 -9.03
C ASP A 224 -32.01 57.17 -10.41
N THR A 225 -31.28 56.58 -11.36
CA THR A 225 -31.72 56.41 -12.73
C THR A 225 -32.13 54.94 -13.04
N ASN A 226 -32.70 54.69 -14.21
CA ASN A 226 -32.99 53.36 -14.68
C ASN A 226 -31.72 52.51 -14.93
N VAL A 227 -30.52 53.10 -14.98
CA VAL A 227 -29.26 52.39 -15.13
C VAL A 227 -28.98 51.59 -13.84
N GLU A 228 -29.06 52.22 -12.64
CA GLU A 228 -28.89 51.56 -11.36
C GLU A 228 -29.96 50.49 -11.15
N LEU A 229 -31.21 50.75 -11.56
CA LEU A 229 -32.27 49.76 -11.48
C LEU A 229 -31.96 48.51 -12.32
N LYS A 230 -31.53 48.69 -13.59
CA LYS A 230 -31.18 47.56 -14.45
C LYS A 230 -29.94 46.81 -13.99
N GLN A 231 -28.95 47.47 -13.46
CA GLN A 231 -27.78 46.82 -12.81
C GLN A 231 -28.20 46.00 -11.60
N GLY A 232 -29.04 46.51 -10.71
CA GLY A 232 -29.54 45.75 -9.56
C GLY A 232 -30.44 44.56 -9.97
N GLU A 233 -31.30 44.73 -11.00
CA GLU A 233 -32.11 43.63 -11.53
C GLU A 233 -31.25 42.52 -12.17
N GLY A 234 -30.14 42.85 -12.87
CA GLY A 234 -29.21 41.91 -13.48
C GLY A 234 -28.35 41.14 -12.46
N ALA A 235 -28.02 41.75 -11.33
CA ALA A 235 -27.23 41.16 -10.30
C ALA A 235 -27.89 39.96 -9.59
N LEU A 236 -29.24 39.89 -9.57
CA LEU A 236 -29.95 38.76 -8.94
C LEU A 236 -29.84 37.44 -9.71
N PRO A 237 -30.14 37.40 -11.04
CA PRO A 237 -29.94 36.19 -11.84
C PRO A 237 -28.47 35.70 -11.82
N GLU A 238 -27.52 36.63 -11.84
CA GLU A 238 -26.09 36.28 -11.71
C GLU A 238 -25.79 35.55 -10.40
N ALA A 239 -26.28 36.05 -9.23
CA ALA A 239 -26.12 35.39 -7.95
C ALA A 239 -26.79 34.02 -7.92
N ARG A 240 -27.98 33.85 -8.49
CA ARG A 240 -28.67 32.56 -8.60
C ARG A 240 -27.90 31.57 -9.46
N THR A 241 -27.34 31.99 -10.58
CA THR A 241 -26.48 31.14 -11.41
C THR A 241 -25.28 30.63 -10.62
N GLN A 242 -24.68 31.45 -9.75
CA GLN A 242 -23.58 31.03 -8.92
C GLN A 242 -23.99 30.02 -7.82
N ILE A 243 -25.19 30.19 -7.24
CA ILE A 243 -25.76 29.21 -6.29
C ILE A 243 -25.99 27.87 -6.95
N GLU A 244 -26.60 27.85 -8.15
CA GLU A 244 -26.82 26.63 -8.94
C GLU A 244 -25.49 25.89 -9.24
N ALA A 245 -24.42 26.63 -9.55
CA ALA A 245 -23.11 26.04 -9.77
C ALA A 245 -22.56 25.35 -8.50
N TRP A 246 -22.79 25.92 -7.33
CA TRP A 246 -22.41 25.28 -6.05
C TRP A 246 -23.30 24.07 -5.71
N ASP A 247 -24.59 24.10 -6.05
CA ASP A 247 -25.50 22.96 -5.84
C ASP A 247 -25.11 21.76 -6.71
N ASP A 248 -24.66 21.98 -7.95
CA ASP A 248 -24.09 20.94 -8.79
C ASP A 248 -22.79 20.38 -8.19
N GLU A 249 -21.89 21.25 -7.71
CA GLU A 249 -20.64 20.82 -7.07
C GLU A 249 -20.90 19.99 -5.80
N LEU A 250 -21.83 20.42 -4.93
CA LEU A 250 -22.27 19.68 -3.76
C LEU A 250 -22.77 18.27 -4.13
N THR A 251 -23.57 18.20 -5.21
CA THR A 251 -24.11 16.93 -5.69
C THR A 251 -22.98 16.01 -6.18
N ARG A 252 -22.01 16.53 -6.92
CA ARG A 252 -20.84 15.78 -7.39
C ARG A 252 -19.97 15.28 -6.22
N MET A 253 -19.75 16.10 -5.19
CA MET A 253 -18.97 15.68 -4.01
C MET A 253 -19.69 14.59 -3.22
N ARG A 254 -21.01 14.64 -3.10
CA ARG A 254 -21.82 13.56 -2.49
C ARG A 254 -21.71 12.26 -3.27
N HIS A 255 -21.78 12.32 -4.62
CA HIS A 255 -21.58 11.14 -5.47
C HIS A 255 -20.16 10.55 -5.30
N ALA A 256 -19.13 11.40 -5.23
CA ALA A 256 -17.76 10.96 -4.97
C ALA A 256 -17.62 10.25 -3.61
N LEU A 257 -18.21 10.80 -2.54
CA LEU A 257 -18.23 10.18 -1.22
C LEU A 257 -19.02 8.86 -1.22
N ALA A 258 -20.17 8.80 -1.91
CA ALA A 258 -20.95 7.58 -2.06
C ALA A 258 -20.12 6.46 -2.74
N MET A 259 -19.43 6.79 -3.83
CA MET A 259 -18.51 5.85 -4.49
C MET A 259 -17.40 5.37 -3.54
N LEU A 260 -16.75 6.27 -2.80
CA LEU A 260 -15.66 5.92 -1.87
C LEU A 260 -16.14 5.05 -0.71
N THR A 261 -17.39 5.23 -0.28
CA THR A 261 -18.02 4.44 0.79
C THR A 261 -18.77 3.20 0.29
N GLY A 262 -18.74 2.94 -1.04
CA GLY A 262 -19.37 1.77 -1.65
C GLY A 262 -20.90 1.84 -1.67
N GLN A 263 -21.49 3.04 -1.76
CA GLN A 263 -22.93 3.28 -1.75
C GLN A 263 -23.44 3.74 -3.13
N ALA A 264 -24.77 3.71 -3.30
CA ALA A 264 -25.44 4.30 -4.44
C ALA A 264 -25.23 5.84 -4.45
N PRO A 265 -25.20 6.50 -5.63
CA PRO A 265 -24.91 7.94 -5.73
C PRO A 265 -25.81 8.84 -4.89
N ASP A 266 -27.07 8.48 -4.74
CA ASP A 266 -28.11 9.24 -4.01
C ASP A 266 -28.11 8.99 -2.47
N ALA A 267 -27.36 7.99 -2.00
CA ALA A 267 -27.37 7.57 -0.58
C ALA A 267 -26.96 8.70 0.36
N LEU A 268 -26.10 9.62 -0.09
CA LEU A 268 -25.59 10.75 0.68
C LEU A 268 -26.22 12.10 0.30
N GLY A 269 -27.36 12.10 -0.38
CA GLY A 269 -28.01 13.31 -0.93
C GLY A 269 -28.34 14.40 0.09
N LYS A 270 -28.46 14.04 1.38
CA LYS A 270 -28.73 14.96 2.50
C LYS A 270 -27.50 15.25 3.38
N LEU A 271 -26.33 14.73 3.00
CA LEU A 271 -25.11 14.95 3.79
C LEU A 271 -24.72 16.43 3.74
N LEU A 272 -24.54 17.02 4.91
CA LEU A 272 -24.03 18.36 5.13
C LEU A 272 -22.91 18.31 6.18
N VAL A 273 -21.85 19.05 5.94
CA VAL A 273 -20.79 19.26 6.93
C VAL A 273 -21.30 20.22 8.01
N LYS A 274 -21.35 19.77 9.25
CA LYS A 274 -21.98 20.55 10.33
C LYS A 274 -21.15 21.72 10.82
N ASP A 275 -19.84 21.48 10.95
CA ASP A 275 -18.92 22.45 11.55
C ASP A 275 -17.72 22.67 10.66
N VAL A 276 -17.18 23.88 10.71
CA VAL A 276 -15.91 24.22 10.07
C VAL A 276 -14.80 23.55 10.87
N VAL A 277 -14.16 22.57 10.28
CA VAL A 277 -12.98 21.93 10.88
C VAL A 277 -11.80 22.92 10.79
N GLU A 278 -11.21 23.26 11.92
CA GLU A 278 -9.96 24.04 11.94
C GLU A 278 -8.75 23.11 11.81
N PRO A 279 -7.70 23.55 11.09
CA PRO A 279 -6.47 22.77 10.98
C PRO A 279 -5.86 22.49 12.37
N LEU A 280 -5.45 21.26 12.60
CA LEU A 280 -4.72 20.88 13.81
C LEU A 280 -3.36 21.60 13.84
N PRO A 281 -2.79 21.88 15.03
CA PRO A 281 -1.45 22.46 15.12
C PRO A 281 -0.43 21.61 14.38
N SER A 282 0.34 22.25 13.50
CA SER A 282 1.43 21.55 12.79
C SER A 282 2.59 21.31 13.76
N PRO A 283 3.20 20.11 13.73
CA PRO A 283 4.37 19.83 14.55
C PRO A 283 5.54 20.74 14.11
N GLU A 284 6.22 21.36 15.06
CA GLU A 284 7.39 22.22 14.77
C GLU A 284 8.57 21.41 14.20
N HIS A 285 8.68 20.15 14.59
CA HIS A 285 9.70 19.25 14.13
C HIS A 285 9.06 17.91 13.76
N ILE A 286 9.36 17.42 12.57
CA ILE A 286 8.94 16.09 12.12
C ILE A 286 10.09 15.14 12.39
N PRO A 287 9.91 14.11 13.26
CA PRO A 287 10.92 13.10 13.46
C PRO A 287 11.17 12.35 12.15
N VAL A 288 12.40 12.26 11.73
CA VAL A 288 12.80 11.68 10.44
C VAL A 288 12.54 10.17 10.39
N ASP A 289 12.43 9.50 11.53
CA ASP A 289 12.08 8.08 11.68
C ASP A 289 10.65 7.75 11.22
N VAL A 290 9.79 8.76 11.06
CA VAL A 290 8.41 8.57 10.60
C VAL A 290 8.36 8.09 9.15
N LEU A 291 9.32 8.47 8.30
CA LEU A 291 9.42 7.98 6.92
C LEU A 291 9.59 6.46 6.84
N ALA A 292 10.28 5.87 7.83
CA ALA A 292 10.44 4.43 7.94
C ALA A 292 9.11 3.70 8.26
N ARG A 293 8.06 4.41 8.66
CA ARG A 293 6.74 3.84 8.97
C ARG A 293 5.76 3.93 7.81
N ARG A 294 6.16 4.56 6.71
CA ARG A 294 5.32 4.66 5.50
C ARG A 294 5.09 3.28 4.90
N PRO A 295 3.85 2.89 4.66
CA PRO A 295 3.55 1.57 4.10
C PRO A 295 4.18 1.33 2.72
N ASP A 296 4.25 2.35 1.86
CA ASP A 296 4.85 2.27 0.53
C ASP A 296 6.37 2.06 0.58
N VAL A 297 7.07 2.76 1.49
CA VAL A 297 8.52 2.57 1.73
C VAL A 297 8.79 1.17 2.27
N MET A 298 7.98 0.71 3.23
CA MET A 298 8.09 -0.64 3.79
C MET A 298 7.84 -1.73 2.74
N ALA A 299 6.82 -1.56 1.89
CA ALA A 299 6.54 -2.49 0.81
C ALA A 299 7.72 -2.60 -0.18
N ALA A 300 8.32 -1.47 -0.55
CA ALA A 300 9.48 -1.43 -1.43
C ALA A 300 10.72 -2.11 -0.79
N LEU A 301 10.97 -1.87 0.51
CA LEU A 301 12.05 -2.51 1.26
C LEU A 301 11.88 -4.04 1.29
N TRP A 302 10.69 -4.53 1.63
CA TRP A 302 10.42 -5.97 1.68
C TRP A 302 10.54 -6.63 0.29
N ARG A 303 10.19 -5.92 -0.80
CA ARG A 303 10.41 -6.41 -2.17
C ARG A 303 11.89 -6.49 -2.51
N ALA A 304 12.69 -5.51 -2.11
CA ALA A 304 14.14 -5.53 -2.32
C ALA A 304 14.80 -6.71 -1.57
N GLN A 305 14.40 -6.97 -0.31
CA GLN A 305 14.87 -8.14 0.44
C GLN A 305 14.41 -9.46 -0.19
N ALA A 306 13.16 -9.55 -0.63
CA ALA A 306 12.65 -10.73 -1.32
C ALA A 306 13.43 -11.04 -2.61
N ALA A 307 13.83 -10.01 -3.38
CA ALA A 307 14.66 -10.17 -4.56
C ALA A 307 16.08 -10.67 -4.19
N GLY A 308 16.65 -10.21 -3.07
CA GLY A 308 17.91 -10.75 -2.55
C GLY A 308 17.85 -12.24 -2.28
N HIS A 309 16.78 -12.73 -1.64
CA HIS A 309 16.58 -14.18 -1.43
C HIS A 309 16.39 -14.96 -2.72
N GLN A 310 15.85 -14.34 -3.80
CA GLN A 310 15.81 -14.99 -5.11
C GLN A 310 17.21 -15.15 -5.72
N VAL A 311 18.11 -14.19 -5.47
CA VAL A 311 19.53 -14.33 -5.86
C VAL A 311 20.19 -15.46 -5.09
N ASP A 312 19.93 -15.59 -3.78
CA ASP A 312 20.45 -16.69 -2.99
C ASP A 312 19.94 -18.05 -3.48
N ALA A 313 18.67 -18.17 -3.85
CA ALA A 313 18.10 -19.36 -4.47
C ALA A 313 18.78 -19.68 -5.82
N ALA A 314 19.06 -18.66 -6.65
CA ALA A 314 19.76 -18.84 -7.92
C ALA A 314 21.23 -19.28 -7.73
N ARG A 315 21.92 -18.76 -6.70
CA ARG A 315 23.26 -19.23 -6.30
C ARG A 315 23.24 -20.69 -5.84
N ALA A 316 22.21 -21.09 -5.12
CA ALA A 316 22.08 -22.47 -4.64
C ALA A 316 21.96 -23.49 -5.80
N LEU A 317 21.55 -23.11 -7.00
CA LEU A 317 21.49 -23.95 -8.20
C LEU A 317 22.89 -24.41 -8.70
N PHE A 318 23.98 -23.81 -8.25
CA PHE A 318 25.34 -24.23 -8.58
C PHE A 318 25.83 -25.40 -7.71
N TYR A 319 25.11 -25.73 -6.66
CA TYR A 319 25.43 -26.82 -5.73
C TYR A 319 24.67 -28.11 -6.09
N PRO A 320 25.15 -29.27 -5.58
CA PRO A 320 24.44 -30.53 -5.80
C PRO A 320 23.05 -30.52 -5.22
N ASN A 321 22.09 -31.10 -5.95
CA ASN A 321 20.76 -31.41 -5.42
C ASN A 321 20.70 -32.85 -4.94
N VAL A 322 20.04 -33.12 -3.80
CA VAL A 322 19.85 -34.44 -3.22
C VAL A 322 18.37 -34.78 -3.15
N ASP A 323 17.95 -35.72 -3.99
CA ASP A 323 16.59 -36.23 -4.03
C ASP A 323 16.49 -37.59 -3.35
N LEU A 324 15.46 -37.80 -2.56
CA LEU A 324 15.07 -39.10 -2.04
C LEU A 324 13.78 -39.56 -2.70
N VAL A 325 13.88 -40.60 -3.52
CA VAL A 325 12.71 -41.22 -4.14
C VAL A 325 12.46 -42.55 -3.45
N SER A 326 11.22 -42.84 -3.12
CA SER A 326 10.80 -44.13 -2.56
C SER A 326 9.53 -44.61 -3.24
N TYR A 327 9.36 -45.92 -3.32
CA TYR A 327 8.12 -46.52 -3.76
C TYR A 327 7.83 -47.84 -3.03
N ALA A 328 6.55 -48.15 -2.89
CA ALA A 328 6.09 -49.44 -2.36
C ALA A 328 4.75 -49.78 -3.01
N GLY A 329 4.62 -51.04 -3.45
CA GLY A 329 3.38 -51.45 -4.12
C GLY A 329 3.53 -52.79 -4.87
N TYR A 330 2.71 -52.95 -5.88
CA TYR A 330 2.62 -54.16 -6.70
C TYR A 330 2.94 -53.84 -8.17
N ASN A 331 3.71 -54.70 -8.81
CA ASN A 331 3.94 -54.67 -10.25
C ASN A 331 3.94 -56.08 -10.80
N ALA A 332 3.20 -56.35 -11.86
CA ALA A 332 3.11 -57.66 -12.46
C ALA A 332 2.83 -57.62 -13.97
N ILE A 333 3.31 -58.63 -14.66
CA ILE A 333 2.87 -59.01 -16.00
C ILE A 333 1.69 -59.94 -15.83
N GLY A 334 0.53 -59.59 -16.40
CA GLY A 334 -0.74 -60.25 -16.15
C GLY A 334 -1.50 -59.68 -14.98
N LEU A 335 -2.69 -59.10 -15.24
CA LEU A 335 -3.48 -58.42 -14.20
C LEU A 335 -3.95 -59.34 -13.09
N GLU A 336 -4.11 -60.63 -13.38
CA GLU A 336 -4.47 -61.69 -12.42
C GLU A 336 -3.36 -61.97 -11.39
N GLN A 337 -2.14 -61.51 -11.66
CA GLN A 337 -0.99 -61.64 -10.78
C GLN A 337 -0.77 -60.39 -9.94
N LEU A 338 -1.38 -59.24 -10.28
CA LEU A 338 -1.03 -57.93 -9.76
C LEU A 338 -1.09 -57.86 -8.23
N ILE A 339 -2.16 -58.37 -7.62
CA ILE A 339 -2.39 -58.23 -6.16
C ILE A 339 -1.85 -59.47 -5.40
N LYS A 340 -1.04 -60.31 -6.01
CA LYS A 340 -0.43 -61.46 -5.30
C LYS A 340 0.80 -61.02 -4.47
N PRO A 341 1.06 -61.66 -3.35
CA PRO A 341 2.24 -61.34 -2.52
C PRO A 341 3.58 -61.37 -3.27
N ALA A 342 3.69 -62.24 -4.29
CA ALA A 342 4.88 -62.35 -5.15
C ALA A 342 5.11 -61.14 -6.07
N SER A 343 4.12 -60.28 -6.26
CA SER A 343 4.21 -59.03 -7.05
C SER A 343 4.53 -57.81 -6.23
N TRP A 344 4.70 -57.97 -4.89
CA TRP A 344 5.08 -56.89 -4.00
C TRP A 344 6.50 -56.42 -4.30
N GLN A 345 6.68 -55.09 -4.40
CA GLN A 345 7.97 -54.46 -4.58
C GLN A 345 8.08 -53.21 -3.75
N TRP A 346 9.28 -52.85 -3.37
CA TRP A 346 9.60 -51.56 -2.74
C TRP A 346 11.01 -51.15 -3.12
N GLY A 347 11.27 -49.85 -3.04
CA GLY A 347 12.59 -49.30 -3.29
C GLY A 347 12.79 -47.98 -2.58
N LEU A 348 14.04 -47.69 -2.21
CA LEU A 348 14.50 -46.41 -1.67
C LEU A 348 15.73 -46.01 -2.50
N MET A 349 15.65 -44.87 -3.16
CA MET A 349 16.63 -44.41 -4.14
C MET A 349 17.07 -42.97 -3.78
N PRO A 350 18.12 -42.78 -2.98
CA PRO A 350 18.78 -41.49 -2.87
C PRO A 350 19.52 -41.21 -4.18
N ALA A 351 19.34 -39.99 -4.71
CA ALA A 351 19.99 -39.52 -5.93
C ALA A 351 20.67 -38.19 -5.70
N ILE A 352 21.89 -38.00 -6.18
CA ILE A 352 22.62 -36.78 -6.15
C ILE A 352 22.81 -36.29 -7.58
N HIS A 353 22.36 -35.07 -7.85
CA HIS A 353 22.48 -34.44 -9.15
C HIS A 353 23.39 -33.21 -9.02
N LEU A 354 24.55 -33.23 -9.64
CA LEU A 354 25.46 -32.09 -9.76
C LEU A 354 25.53 -31.67 -11.23
N PRO A 355 25.01 -30.48 -11.57
CA PRO A 355 25.12 -29.97 -12.93
C PRO A 355 26.54 -29.45 -13.20
N LEU A 356 27.29 -30.14 -14.03
CA LEU A 356 28.66 -29.76 -14.38
C LEU A 356 28.74 -28.78 -15.55
N PHE A 357 27.87 -28.92 -16.54
CA PHE A 357 27.83 -28.07 -17.73
C PHE A 357 26.37 -27.95 -18.23
N ASP A 358 25.93 -26.72 -18.47
CA ASP A 358 24.58 -26.39 -18.94
C ASP A 358 24.54 -25.25 -19.98
N GLY A 359 25.69 -24.95 -20.62
CA GLY A 359 25.75 -23.88 -21.61
C GLY A 359 25.50 -22.48 -21.05
N GLU A 360 25.97 -22.21 -19.83
CA GLU A 360 25.84 -20.92 -19.11
C GLU A 360 24.41 -20.56 -18.65
N GLN A 361 23.45 -21.49 -18.73
CA GLN A 361 22.05 -21.22 -18.35
C GLN A 361 21.92 -20.77 -16.90
N ARG A 362 22.66 -21.37 -15.95
CA ARG A 362 22.65 -20.96 -14.53
C ARG A 362 23.29 -19.61 -14.32
N VAL A 363 24.36 -19.29 -15.06
CA VAL A 363 25.02 -17.98 -14.99
C VAL A 363 24.06 -16.89 -15.47
N ALA A 364 23.40 -17.11 -16.62
CA ALA A 364 22.40 -16.19 -17.15
C ALA A 364 21.19 -16.03 -16.21
N ASN A 365 20.74 -17.12 -15.57
CA ASN A 365 19.67 -17.06 -14.57
C ASN A 365 20.12 -16.22 -13.35
N LEU A 366 21.33 -16.43 -12.83
CA LEU A 366 21.86 -15.62 -11.73
C LEU A 366 21.98 -14.14 -12.10
N GLN A 367 22.49 -13.83 -13.30
CA GLN A 367 22.55 -12.45 -13.79
C GLN A 367 21.17 -11.82 -13.90
N GLY A 368 20.18 -12.57 -14.37
CA GLY A 368 18.78 -12.14 -14.40
C GLY A 368 18.25 -11.79 -13.01
N LYS A 369 18.54 -12.65 -12.01
CA LYS A 369 18.11 -12.41 -10.62
C LYS A 369 18.84 -11.23 -9.95
N LEU A 370 20.10 -11.02 -10.27
CA LEU A 370 20.83 -9.81 -9.84
C LEU A 370 20.23 -8.54 -10.44
N ALA A 371 19.92 -8.54 -11.73
CA ALA A 371 19.24 -7.40 -12.36
C ALA A 371 17.85 -7.14 -11.78
N GLU A 372 17.07 -8.20 -11.45
CA GLU A 372 15.80 -8.06 -10.72
C GLU A 372 15.99 -7.43 -9.33
N GLN A 373 17.06 -7.80 -8.62
CA GLN A 373 17.43 -7.19 -7.33
C GLN A 373 17.81 -5.71 -7.50
N ASP A 374 18.58 -5.35 -8.53
CA ASP A 374 18.93 -3.97 -8.84
C ASP A 374 17.69 -3.11 -9.11
N VAL A 375 16.72 -3.62 -9.87
CA VAL A 375 15.44 -2.95 -10.10
C VAL A 375 14.69 -2.74 -8.79
N ALA A 376 14.63 -3.74 -7.92
CA ALA A 376 13.94 -3.64 -6.64
C ALA A 376 14.62 -2.62 -5.70
N LEU A 377 15.95 -2.59 -5.64
CA LEU A 377 16.73 -1.63 -4.87
C LEU A 377 16.59 -0.20 -5.41
N ALA A 378 16.62 -0.03 -6.74
CA ALA A 378 16.39 1.26 -7.38
C ALA A 378 14.99 1.81 -7.09
N ASN A 379 13.95 0.97 -7.14
CA ASN A 379 12.58 1.34 -6.78
C ASN A 379 12.46 1.73 -5.30
N TYR A 380 13.12 1.02 -4.39
CA TYR A 380 13.19 1.38 -2.99
C TYR A 380 13.84 2.76 -2.79
N ASN A 381 14.99 2.98 -3.43
CA ASN A 381 15.69 4.26 -3.38
C ASN A 381 14.82 5.42 -3.91
N GLN A 382 14.14 5.21 -5.03
CA GLN A 382 13.20 6.19 -5.60
C GLN A 382 12.05 6.50 -4.63
N THR A 383 11.47 5.48 -4.01
CA THR A 383 10.36 5.66 -3.06
C THR A 383 10.78 6.49 -1.85
N ILE A 384 12.00 6.28 -1.33
CA ILE A 384 12.54 7.10 -0.24
C ILE A 384 12.71 8.56 -0.67
N LEU A 385 13.32 8.81 -1.83
CA LEU A 385 13.53 10.18 -2.33
C LEU A 385 12.19 10.90 -2.51
N GLN A 386 11.19 10.24 -3.07
CA GLN A 386 9.83 10.78 -3.21
C GLN A 386 9.20 11.09 -1.86
N ALA A 387 9.37 10.18 -0.88
CA ALA A 387 8.83 10.36 0.47
C ALA A 387 9.45 11.60 1.17
N VAL A 388 10.76 11.79 1.04
CA VAL A 388 11.48 12.96 1.59
C VAL A 388 10.99 14.25 0.93
N GLN A 389 10.89 14.24 -0.42
CA GLN A 389 10.38 15.39 -1.16
C GLN A 389 8.96 15.74 -0.75
N GLU A 390 8.04 14.77 -0.70
CA GLU A 390 6.65 14.99 -0.31
C GLU A 390 6.54 15.67 1.07
N VAL A 391 7.30 15.21 2.06
CA VAL A 391 7.29 15.82 3.40
C VAL A 391 7.83 17.25 3.36
N ALA A 392 8.95 17.50 2.68
CA ALA A 392 9.54 18.83 2.57
C ALA A 392 8.58 19.81 1.89
N ASP A 393 7.93 19.39 0.80
CA ASP A 393 6.94 20.20 0.08
C ASP A 393 5.74 20.55 0.96
N GLN A 394 5.21 19.57 1.73
CA GLN A 394 4.07 19.82 2.61
C GLN A 394 4.41 20.75 3.77
N ILE A 395 5.61 20.68 4.34
CA ILE A 395 6.08 21.63 5.36
C ILE A 395 6.13 23.04 4.81
N SER A 396 6.77 23.23 3.64
CA SER A 396 6.87 24.52 2.96
C SER A 396 5.49 25.10 2.66
N THR A 397 4.58 24.29 2.11
CA THR A 397 3.21 24.68 1.79
C THR A 397 2.43 25.06 3.04
N THR A 398 2.53 24.31 4.13
CA THR A 398 1.86 24.61 5.41
C THR A 398 2.25 26.00 5.93
N GLN A 399 3.55 26.31 5.93
CA GLN A 399 4.05 27.62 6.35
C GLN A 399 3.58 28.76 5.44
N SER A 400 3.56 28.51 4.13
CA SER A 400 3.09 29.48 3.13
C SER A 400 1.61 29.78 3.29
N VAL A 401 0.77 28.76 3.41
CA VAL A 401 -0.69 28.90 3.57
C VAL A 401 -1.04 29.59 4.89
N ALA A 402 -0.29 29.31 5.97
CA ALA A 402 -0.49 29.99 7.24
C ALA A 402 -0.28 31.53 7.12
N ARG A 403 0.79 31.97 6.43
CA ARG A 403 1.03 33.40 6.16
C ARG A 403 -0.05 34.00 5.26
N GLN A 404 -0.44 33.28 4.17
CA GLN A 404 -1.50 33.74 3.28
C GLN A 404 -2.85 33.92 4.01
N ARG A 405 -3.21 32.99 4.93
CA ARG A 405 -4.43 33.13 5.74
C ARG A 405 -4.39 34.34 6.65
N GLN A 406 -3.23 34.70 7.21
CA GLN A 406 -3.08 35.89 8.03
C GLN A 406 -3.31 37.16 7.21
N ASP A 407 -2.64 37.31 6.07
CA ASP A 407 -2.80 38.47 5.19
C ASP A 407 -4.22 38.57 4.62
N GLN A 408 -4.83 37.44 4.28
CA GLN A 408 -6.21 37.35 3.81
C GLN A 408 -7.20 37.87 4.84
N ARG A 409 -7.05 37.52 6.12
CA ARG A 409 -7.92 38.05 7.20
C ARG A 409 -7.85 39.57 7.29
N LEU A 410 -6.67 40.16 7.16
CA LEU A 410 -6.49 41.60 7.17
C LEU A 410 -7.13 42.27 5.94
N ALA A 411 -6.92 41.68 4.74
CA ALA A 411 -7.52 42.18 3.52
C ALA A 411 -9.05 42.11 3.59
N GLN A 412 -9.62 40.99 4.02
CA GLN A 412 -11.06 40.79 4.15
C GLN A 412 -11.67 41.84 5.11
N LYS A 413 -11.08 42.04 6.30
CA LYS A 413 -11.56 43.02 7.26
C LYS A 413 -11.57 44.43 6.67
N SER A 414 -10.55 44.81 5.91
CA SER A 414 -10.46 46.15 5.28
C SER A 414 -11.52 46.34 4.20
N VAL A 415 -11.75 45.31 3.35
CA VAL A 415 -12.75 45.43 2.29
C VAL A 415 -14.17 45.39 2.85
N GLU A 416 -14.45 44.61 3.90
CA GLU A 416 -15.76 44.60 4.58
C GLU A 416 -16.07 45.94 5.21
N ALA A 417 -15.10 46.59 5.88
CA ALA A 417 -15.29 47.95 6.40
C ALA A 417 -15.54 48.99 5.28
N ALA A 418 -14.84 48.85 4.14
CA ALA A 418 -15.07 49.70 2.99
C ALA A 418 -16.49 49.56 2.40
N TYR A 419 -17.01 48.30 2.37
CA TYR A 419 -18.37 48.02 1.93
C TYR A 419 -19.42 48.67 2.83
N GLU A 420 -19.28 48.53 4.14
CA GLU A 420 -20.19 49.18 5.11
C GLU A 420 -20.24 50.70 4.93
N LEU A 421 -19.08 51.33 4.75
CA LEU A 421 -19.00 52.75 4.47
C LEU A 421 -19.62 53.14 3.12
N ALA A 422 -19.41 52.35 2.07
CA ALA A 422 -19.99 52.61 0.76
C ALA A 422 -21.54 52.52 0.79
N VAL A 423 -22.09 51.51 1.49
CA VAL A 423 -23.54 51.35 1.68
C VAL A 423 -24.11 52.51 2.50
N ALA A 424 -23.46 52.90 3.59
CA ALA A 424 -23.89 54.02 4.41
C ALA A 424 -23.93 55.38 3.61
N ARG A 425 -22.87 55.63 2.82
CA ARG A 425 -22.83 56.82 1.94
C ARG A 425 -23.91 56.81 0.87
N TYR A 426 -24.18 55.65 0.24
CA TYR A 426 -25.21 55.48 -0.74
C TYR A 426 -26.62 55.73 -0.14
N LYS A 427 -26.90 55.15 1.06
CA LYS A 427 -28.13 55.36 1.80
C LYS A 427 -28.36 56.85 2.14
N ALA A 428 -27.28 57.57 2.49
CA ALA A 428 -27.32 59.00 2.76
C ALA A 428 -27.37 59.92 1.52
N GLY A 429 -27.35 59.37 0.30
CA GLY A 429 -27.32 60.15 -0.93
C GLY A 429 -25.97 60.78 -1.27
N LEU A 430 -24.91 60.39 -0.57
CA LEU A 430 -23.54 60.93 -0.72
C LEU A 430 -22.63 60.05 -1.60
N GLY A 431 -23.19 59.00 -2.22
CA GLY A 431 -22.49 58.05 -3.09
C GLY A 431 -23.40 57.54 -4.18
N ASN A 432 -22.84 56.80 -5.17
CA ASN A 432 -23.56 56.13 -6.21
C ASN A 432 -23.57 54.59 -6.00
N TYR A 433 -24.52 53.90 -6.63
CA TYR A 433 -24.67 52.45 -6.57
C TYR A 433 -23.49 51.70 -7.17
N LEU A 434 -22.85 52.23 -8.21
CA LEU A 434 -21.70 51.61 -8.85
C LEU A 434 -20.53 51.39 -7.88
N THR A 435 -20.30 52.35 -6.96
CA THR A 435 -19.30 52.19 -5.91
C THR A 435 -19.66 51.07 -4.94
N VAL A 436 -20.94 50.95 -4.56
CA VAL A 436 -21.40 49.83 -3.69
C VAL A 436 -21.19 48.50 -4.38
N LEU A 437 -21.57 48.38 -5.64
CA LEU A 437 -21.43 47.17 -6.43
C LEU A 437 -19.96 46.75 -6.60
N SER A 438 -19.07 47.70 -6.86
CA SER A 438 -17.61 47.44 -6.98
C SER A 438 -17.00 46.91 -5.69
N VAL A 439 -17.34 47.54 -4.54
CA VAL A 439 -16.81 47.11 -3.24
C VAL A 439 -17.45 45.77 -2.79
N GLU A 440 -18.74 45.53 -3.12
CA GLU A 440 -19.40 44.23 -2.88
C GLU A 440 -18.67 43.12 -3.60
N SER A 441 -18.36 43.28 -4.89
CA SER A 441 -17.61 42.28 -5.67
C SER A 441 -16.26 41.99 -5.02
N ALA A 442 -15.56 42.98 -4.50
CA ALA A 442 -14.32 42.79 -3.76
C ALA A 442 -14.53 42.04 -2.43
N VAL A 443 -15.61 42.30 -1.67
CA VAL A 443 -15.96 41.55 -0.45
C VAL A 443 -16.22 40.09 -0.78
N LEU A 444 -17.04 39.79 -1.79
CA LEU A 444 -17.36 38.41 -2.21
C LEU A 444 -16.09 37.67 -2.62
N THR A 445 -15.22 38.29 -3.40
CA THR A 445 -13.92 37.72 -3.78
C THR A 445 -13.08 37.37 -2.56
N GLN A 446 -13.02 38.24 -1.55
CA GLN A 446 -12.24 37.96 -0.33
C GLN A 446 -12.89 36.86 0.53
N ARG A 447 -14.22 36.81 0.64
CA ARG A 447 -14.93 35.74 1.38
C ARG A 447 -14.73 34.38 0.74
N HIS A 448 -14.86 34.28 -0.59
CA HIS A 448 -14.59 33.04 -1.32
C HIS A 448 -13.14 32.61 -1.13
N LYS A 449 -12.18 33.53 -1.24
CA LYS A 449 -10.75 33.25 -1.04
C LYS A 449 -10.44 32.78 0.38
N ALA A 450 -11.12 33.28 1.41
CA ALA A 450 -10.95 32.85 2.79
C ALA A 450 -11.32 31.38 2.99
N ILE A 451 -12.44 30.93 2.36
CA ILE A 451 -12.87 29.54 2.37
C ILE A 451 -11.86 28.66 1.61
N ASP A 452 -11.41 29.09 0.44
CA ASP A 452 -10.43 28.35 -0.35
C ASP A 452 -9.10 28.18 0.40
N LEU A 453 -8.60 29.21 1.07
CA LEU A 453 -7.38 29.15 1.88
C LEU A 453 -7.54 28.27 3.14
N LEU A 454 -8.72 28.23 3.74
CA LEU A 454 -9.00 27.32 4.84
C LEU A 454 -8.99 25.88 4.36
N THR A 455 -9.67 25.59 3.25
CA THR A 455 -9.69 24.26 2.62
C THR A 455 -8.27 23.85 2.21
N GLN A 456 -7.49 24.75 1.63
CA GLN A 456 -6.09 24.49 1.28
C GLN A 456 -5.23 24.17 2.51
N ALA A 457 -5.45 24.86 3.64
CA ALA A 457 -4.74 24.55 4.89
C ALA A 457 -5.05 23.12 5.37
N LEU A 458 -6.32 22.72 5.32
CA LEU A 458 -6.76 21.37 5.68
C LEU A 458 -6.26 20.31 4.69
N ASP A 459 -6.32 20.57 3.39
CA ASP A 459 -5.79 19.65 2.35
C ASP A 459 -4.27 19.46 2.52
N THR A 460 -3.53 20.53 2.78
CA THR A 460 -2.10 20.45 3.06
C THR A 460 -1.82 19.60 4.30
N GLN A 461 -2.64 19.73 5.35
CA GLN A 461 -2.53 18.90 6.55
C GLN A 461 -2.83 17.43 6.25
N LEU A 462 -3.88 17.12 5.46
CA LEU A 462 -4.17 15.75 5.03
C LEU A 462 -3.02 15.15 4.21
N ASN A 463 -2.42 15.94 3.32
CA ASN A 463 -1.26 15.53 2.54
C ASN A 463 -0.04 15.27 3.43
N LEU A 464 0.18 16.09 4.46
CA LEU A 464 1.22 15.87 5.46
C LEU A 464 0.99 14.58 6.25
N ILE A 465 -0.24 14.33 6.72
CA ILE A 465 -0.62 13.08 7.40
C ILE A 465 -0.32 11.87 6.51
N ARG A 466 -0.70 11.94 5.24
CA ARG A 466 -0.39 10.89 4.25
C ARG A 466 1.11 10.70 4.07
N ALA A 467 1.87 11.79 3.92
CA ALA A 467 3.32 11.76 3.75
C ALA A 467 4.05 11.20 4.98
N LEU A 468 3.44 11.29 6.16
CA LEU A 468 3.93 10.73 7.43
C LEU A 468 3.38 9.31 7.72
N GLY A 469 2.73 8.67 6.75
CA GLY A 469 2.17 7.31 6.92
C GLY A 469 1.03 7.22 7.94
N GLY A 470 0.29 8.32 8.18
CA GLY A 470 -0.83 8.38 9.13
C GLY A 470 -0.43 8.71 10.58
N HIS A 471 0.84 8.90 10.85
CA HIS A 471 1.35 9.15 12.19
C HIS A 471 1.55 10.65 12.43
N LEU A 472 0.48 11.43 12.52
CA LEU A 472 0.56 12.79 13.06
C LEU A 472 0.48 12.69 14.59
N GLN A 473 1.60 12.68 15.29
CA GLN A 473 1.60 12.89 16.73
C GLN A 473 1.33 14.38 16.99
N THR A 474 0.07 14.75 17.09
CA THR A 474 -0.29 15.95 17.83
C THR A 474 -0.01 15.65 19.29
N THR A 475 1.10 16.13 19.83
CA THR A 475 1.25 16.28 21.26
C THR A 475 0.20 17.31 21.69
N VAL A 476 -1.03 16.87 21.92
CA VAL A 476 -1.95 17.60 22.75
C VAL A 476 -1.25 17.61 24.11
N PRO A 477 -0.90 18.80 24.67
CA PRO A 477 -0.39 18.84 26.04
C PRO A 477 -1.47 18.17 26.88
N ASN A 478 -1.14 17.03 27.51
CA ASN A 478 -2.04 16.39 28.47
C ASN A 478 -2.55 17.49 29.41
N ALA A 479 -3.87 17.70 29.41
CA ALA A 479 -4.50 18.43 30.48
C ALA A 479 -3.99 17.79 31.78
N PRO A 480 -3.52 18.60 32.77
CA PRO A 480 -2.98 18.07 34.00
C PRO A 480 -4.03 17.15 34.60
N THR A 481 -3.76 15.88 34.64
CA THR A 481 -4.53 14.91 35.42
C THR A 481 -4.52 15.44 36.84
N ALA A 482 -5.67 15.94 37.32
CA ALA A 482 -5.88 16.33 38.70
C ALA A 482 -5.48 15.08 39.54
N SER A 483 -4.32 15.16 40.16
CA SER A 483 -3.90 14.20 41.15
C SER A 483 -4.87 14.29 42.32
N THR A 484 -5.82 13.34 42.37
CA THR A 484 -6.60 13.10 43.60
C THR A 484 -5.61 12.54 44.63
N ASP A 485 -4.94 13.44 45.31
CA ASP A 485 -4.17 13.14 46.52
C ASP A 485 -5.19 12.82 47.64
N ASN A 486 -5.53 11.55 47.76
CA ASN A 486 -6.41 11.06 48.79
C ASN A 486 -5.54 10.52 49.93
N THR A 487 -4.84 11.42 50.61
CA THR A 487 -4.13 11.13 51.87
C THR A 487 -5.16 10.92 52.97
N LYS A 488 -5.69 9.71 53.13
CA LYS A 488 -6.40 9.27 54.33
C LYS A 488 -5.39 9.21 55.49
N ALA A 489 -5.43 10.24 56.32
CA ALA A 489 -4.83 10.22 57.66
C ALA A 489 -5.52 9.11 58.48
N ALA A 490 -4.75 8.15 58.94
CA ALA A 490 -5.17 7.17 59.95
C ALA A 490 -5.07 7.82 61.37
N PRO A 491 -6.02 7.64 62.25
CA PRO A 491 -5.94 8.13 63.62
C PRO A 491 -4.97 7.23 64.44
N GLN A 492 -3.99 7.85 65.04
CA GLN A 492 -3.14 7.25 66.08
C GLN A 492 -3.99 6.96 67.35
N ALA A 493 -4.12 5.70 67.71
CA ALA A 493 -4.63 5.28 69.01
C ALA A 493 -3.56 5.58 70.08
N GLY A 494 -3.95 6.37 71.04
CA GLY A 494 -3.12 6.68 72.19
C GLY A 494 -3.06 5.45 73.13
N ASP A 495 -1.86 5.22 73.61
CA ASP A 495 -1.60 4.24 74.69
C ASP A 495 -1.59 5.03 75.98
N ARG A 496 -2.36 4.51 76.95
CA ARG A 496 -2.34 4.89 78.35
C ARG A 496 -2.00 3.65 79.18
N SER A 497 -0.99 3.75 79.83
CA SER A 497 -0.57 3.37 81.18
C SER A 497 0.76 2.71 81.28
#